data_7952e2da098bb19a8b47e0f703cd3c3a
#
_entry.id   7952e2da098bb19a8b47e0f703cd3c3a
#
_cell.length_a   1.000
_cell.length_b   1.000
_cell.length_c   1.000
_cell.angle_alpha   90.00
_cell.angle_beta   90.00
_cell.angle_gamma   90.00
#
_symmetry.space_group_name_H-M   'P 1'
#
loop_
_entity.id
_entity.type
_entity.pdbx_description
1 polymer ?
#
loop_
_entity_poly.entity_id
_entity_poly.type
_entity_poly.pdbx_seq_one_letter_code
_entity_poly.pdbx_strand_id
1 'polypeptide(L)'
;MSNTARSYQPVFKPLSPSYDPWDPITSLRDHGRHVLTSVEMTVTHLCNMRCEHCAVGDMLVMKEAPMLPLDIMLKRLDEVEHLQTISITGGEPAFLGKTVDNVIVPLLKYAKERGIRTQINSNLTLELGRYEKMLPYLDVMHISFNYLNGDDFHEVGFANSGHPVSKEAAYRLYDTMMLNSEKLSKEGMFISAETMINYRTHEKLDGIHTLIKQMGCKRHEVHPMYASNFAASLPVLSLSDMKSAIHRLLDVRDPDMWMLFGTLPFFACNSDKSDQELIYRLRSEPNVTVRNDPDGRNRVNVNLFSGDVYVTDFADIPPFGNIKDQRLDEIFDAWSTGHPLNQTVNCHCDAASCCGPNLLVADMYYKGIDFKTRKAITN
;
A
#
# COMPACT_ATOMS: atom_id res chain seq x y z
N MET A 1 -25.18 -11.11 41.97
CA MET A 1 -25.24 -9.94 41.09
C MET A 1 -24.31 -10.22 39.92
N SER A 2 -24.86 -10.64 38.78
CA SER A 2 -24.09 -11.00 37.59
C SER A 2 -23.72 -9.72 36.83
N ASN A 3 -22.46 -9.40 36.87
CA ASN A 3 -21.88 -8.28 36.12
C ASN A 3 -21.72 -8.73 34.66
N THR A 4 -22.77 -8.56 33.84
CA THR A 4 -22.68 -8.71 32.38
C THR A 4 -21.91 -7.50 31.83
N ALA A 5 -20.61 -7.63 31.72
CA ALA A 5 -19.82 -6.74 30.90
C ALA A 5 -20.41 -6.75 29.47
N ARG A 6 -21.11 -5.69 29.09
CA ARG A 6 -21.50 -5.48 27.70
C ARG A 6 -20.20 -5.41 26.91
N SER A 7 -19.94 -6.41 26.07
CA SER A 7 -18.87 -6.38 25.09
C SER A 7 -19.18 -5.21 24.14
N TYR A 8 -18.49 -4.10 24.31
CA TYR A 8 -18.53 -2.99 23.36
C TYR A 8 -17.88 -3.49 22.08
N GLN A 9 -18.68 -3.80 21.07
CA GLN A 9 -18.16 -4.00 19.73
C GLN A 9 -18.05 -2.63 19.07
N PRO A 10 -16.84 -2.17 18.72
CA PRO A 10 -16.69 -0.89 18.05
C PRO A 10 -17.44 -0.91 16.72
N VAL A 11 -18.33 0.05 16.52
CA VAL A 11 -19.03 0.24 15.25
C VAL A 11 -18.09 0.97 14.30
N PHE A 12 -17.55 0.25 13.35
CA PHE A 12 -16.68 0.83 12.35
C PHE A 12 -17.50 1.65 11.32
N LYS A 13 -17.07 2.88 11.07
CA LYS A 13 -17.57 3.66 9.94
C LYS A 13 -17.22 2.95 8.63
N PRO A 14 -18.16 2.74 7.70
CA PRO A 14 -17.86 2.07 6.42
C PRO A 14 -16.76 2.79 5.63
N LEU A 15 -15.90 2.01 5.00
CA LEU A 15 -14.90 2.53 4.06
C LEU A 15 -15.60 3.12 2.84
N SER A 16 -15.17 4.30 2.42
CA SER A 16 -15.76 5.02 1.28
C SER A 16 -14.79 6.07 0.76
N PRO A 17 -15.05 6.67 -0.40
CA PRO A 17 -14.27 7.81 -0.90
C PRO A 17 -14.17 9.00 0.07
N SER A 18 -15.13 9.13 0.99
CA SER A 18 -15.13 10.19 2.02
C SER A 18 -14.51 9.76 3.36
N TYR A 19 -14.15 8.49 3.51
CA TYR A 19 -13.55 7.96 4.73
C TYR A 19 -12.59 6.80 4.45
N ASP A 20 -11.31 7.13 4.45
CA ASP A 20 -10.19 6.19 4.37
C ASP A 20 -9.25 6.44 5.55
N PRO A 21 -9.21 5.56 6.57
CA PRO A 21 -8.37 5.78 7.75
C PRO A 21 -6.86 5.57 7.47
N TRP A 22 -6.49 5.03 6.29
CA TRP A 22 -5.10 4.97 5.84
C TRP A 22 -4.61 6.28 5.21
N ASP A 23 -5.54 7.21 4.87
CA ASP A 23 -5.15 8.48 4.27
C ASP A 23 -4.47 9.39 5.33
N PRO A 24 -3.22 9.86 5.10
CA PRO A 24 -2.51 10.74 6.02
C PRO A 24 -3.24 12.06 6.31
N ILE A 25 -4.10 12.53 5.40
CA ILE A 25 -4.96 13.69 5.63
C ILE A 25 -5.98 13.44 6.75
N THR A 26 -6.39 12.20 6.97
CA THR A 26 -7.26 11.84 8.09
C THR A 26 -6.59 12.18 9.43
N SER A 27 -5.31 11.84 9.59
CA SER A 27 -4.52 12.18 10.76
C SER A 27 -4.49 13.71 11.01
N LEU A 28 -4.17 14.49 9.96
CA LEU A 28 -4.15 15.95 10.05
C LEU A 28 -5.52 16.54 10.42
N ARG A 29 -6.59 16.04 9.80
CA ARG A 29 -7.96 16.51 10.07
C ARG A 29 -8.41 16.21 11.50
N ASP A 30 -8.12 15.00 11.98
CA ASP A 30 -8.65 14.51 13.26
C ASP A 30 -7.82 15.03 14.45
N HIS A 31 -6.54 15.37 14.26
CA HIS A 31 -5.61 15.77 15.32
C HIS A 31 -4.99 17.17 15.15
N GLY A 32 -5.29 17.89 14.04
CA GLY A 32 -4.71 19.21 13.74
C GLY A 32 -3.22 19.17 13.38
N ARG A 33 -2.61 17.98 13.40
CA ARG A 33 -1.22 17.70 13.00
C ARG A 33 -1.08 16.28 12.51
N HIS A 34 0.01 15.97 11.83
CA HIS A 34 0.32 14.58 11.52
C HIS A 34 0.79 13.85 12.78
N VAL A 35 0.15 12.73 13.10
CA VAL A 35 0.47 11.82 14.19
C VAL A 35 0.53 10.39 13.66
N LEU A 36 1.18 9.49 14.38
CA LEU A 36 1.23 8.08 14.03
C LEU A 36 -0.15 7.45 14.20
N THR A 37 -0.81 7.11 13.09
CA THR A 37 -2.14 6.46 13.08
C THR A 37 -2.13 5.10 12.39
N SER A 38 -1.04 4.76 11.70
CA SER A 38 -0.94 3.55 10.89
C SER A 38 0.40 2.85 11.12
N VAL A 39 0.37 1.53 11.26
CA VAL A 39 1.57 0.70 11.32
C VAL A 39 1.46 -0.41 10.27
N GLU A 40 2.46 -0.49 9.39
CA GLU A 40 2.60 -1.59 8.45
C GLU A 40 3.66 -2.58 8.94
N MET A 41 3.39 -3.88 8.82
CA MET A 41 4.26 -4.91 9.39
C MET A 41 4.65 -5.94 8.34
N THR A 42 5.97 -6.11 8.13
CA THR A 42 6.54 -7.18 7.34
C THR A 42 6.59 -8.46 8.17
N VAL A 43 5.70 -9.40 7.83
CA VAL A 43 5.53 -10.68 8.57
C VAL A 43 6.20 -11.87 7.88
N THR A 44 6.71 -11.69 6.67
CA THR A 44 7.44 -12.71 5.91
C THR A 44 8.30 -12.10 4.82
N HIS A 45 9.43 -12.70 4.53
CA HIS A 45 10.26 -12.43 3.34
C HIS A 45 10.14 -13.56 2.29
N LEU A 46 9.24 -14.52 2.50
CA LEU A 46 8.95 -15.59 1.54
C LEU A 46 7.85 -15.15 0.60
N CYS A 47 8.01 -15.46 -0.68
CA CYS A 47 6.98 -15.25 -1.69
C CYS A 47 7.04 -16.39 -2.72
N ASN A 48 5.89 -16.78 -3.24
CA ASN A 48 5.79 -17.75 -4.34
C ASN A 48 5.95 -17.12 -5.73
N MET A 49 6.12 -15.82 -5.79
CA MET A 49 6.35 -15.04 -7.02
C MET A 49 7.67 -14.27 -6.95
N ARG A 50 8.17 -13.83 -8.10
CA ARG A 50 9.35 -12.97 -8.27
C ARG A 50 9.04 -11.94 -9.35
N CYS A 51 8.12 -11.02 -9.01
CA CYS A 51 7.58 -10.07 -9.96
C CYS A 51 8.65 -9.09 -10.47
N GLU A 52 8.58 -8.73 -11.74
CA GLU A 52 9.48 -7.79 -12.40
C GLU A 52 9.59 -6.44 -11.65
N HIS A 53 8.45 -5.95 -11.19
CA HIS A 53 8.29 -4.65 -10.53
C HIS A 53 8.28 -4.73 -9.00
N CYS A 54 8.77 -5.82 -8.39
CA CYS A 54 8.69 -5.98 -6.94
C CYS A 54 9.56 -4.95 -6.21
N ALA A 55 8.93 -4.04 -5.50
CA ALA A 55 9.59 -2.96 -4.76
C ALA A 55 10.33 -3.45 -3.49
N VAL A 56 10.12 -4.70 -3.09
CA VAL A 56 10.81 -5.36 -1.97
C VAL A 56 11.54 -6.64 -2.42
N GLY A 57 11.83 -6.76 -3.73
CA GLY A 57 12.36 -7.98 -4.33
C GLY A 57 13.68 -8.47 -3.72
N ASP A 58 14.59 -7.55 -3.42
CA ASP A 58 15.91 -7.85 -2.84
C ASP A 58 15.83 -8.35 -1.39
N MET A 59 14.71 -8.09 -0.71
CA MET A 59 14.46 -8.59 0.64
C MET A 59 13.93 -10.04 0.65
N LEU A 60 13.52 -10.57 -0.51
CA LEU A 60 12.96 -11.91 -0.60
C LEU A 60 14.02 -12.98 -0.40
N VAL A 61 13.72 -13.96 0.44
CA VAL A 61 14.64 -15.05 0.80
C VAL A 61 14.03 -16.41 0.51
N MET A 62 14.86 -17.45 0.47
CA MET A 62 14.43 -18.86 0.38
C MET A 62 14.22 -19.49 1.76
N LYS A 63 14.80 -18.88 2.80
CA LYS A 63 14.69 -19.33 4.19
C LYS A 63 14.76 -18.13 5.13
N GLU A 64 13.77 -18.01 5.98
CA GLU A 64 13.67 -16.92 6.95
C GLU A 64 14.51 -17.17 8.21
N ALA A 65 15.00 -16.07 8.76
CA ALA A 65 15.48 -16.01 10.14
C ALA A 65 14.31 -16.21 11.13
N PRO A 66 14.58 -16.51 12.41
CA PRO A 66 13.54 -16.45 13.43
C PRO A 66 12.93 -15.04 13.54
N MET A 67 11.60 -14.99 13.60
CA MET A 67 10.87 -13.75 13.87
C MET A 67 11.01 -13.38 15.35
N LEU A 68 10.90 -12.10 15.65
CA LEU A 68 10.78 -11.61 17.03
C LEU A 68 9.51 -12.18 17.70
N PRO A 69 9.52 -12.37 19.03
CA PRO A 69 8.33 -12.70 19.78
C PRO A 69 7.22 -11.67 19.52
N LEU A 70 6.00 -12.16 19.22
CA LEU A 70 4.88 -11.30 18.83
C LEU A 70 4.46 -10.33 19.94
N ASP A 71 4.66 -10.69 21.21
CA ASP A 71 4.35 -9.85 22.37
C ASP A 71 5.14 -8.53 22.38
N ILE A 72 6.37 -8.52 21.83
CA ILE A 72 7.13 -7.29 21.65
C ILE A 72 6.35 -6.33 20.74
N MET A 73 5.88 -6.82 19.58
CA MET A 73 5.12 -6.01 18.64
C MET A 73 3.79 -5.54 19.24
N LEU A 74 3.05 -6.44 19.87
CA LEU A 74 1.76 -6.11 20.52
C LEU A 74 1.93 -5.02 21.58
N LYS A 75 2.99 -5.13 22.41
CA LYS A 75 3.33 -4.09 23.37
C LYS A 75 3.59 -2.74 22.70
N ARG A 76 4.32 -2.72 21.57
CA ARG A 76 4.61 -1.47 20.84
C ARG A 76 3.36 -0.86 20.21
N LEU A 77 2.43 -1.69 19.74
CA LEU A 77 1.13 -1.21 19.25
C LEU A 77 0.27 -0.61 20.37
N ASP A 78 0.28 -1.21 21.58
CA ASP A 78 -0.43 -0.67 22.75
C ASP A 78 0.10 0.70 23.20
N GLU A 79 1.35 1.04 22.85
CA GLU A 79 2.00 2.31 23.19
C GLU A 79 1.67 3.44 22.20
N VAL A 80 1.05 3.15 21.05
CA VAL A 80 0.66 4.17 20.05
C VAL A 80 -0.71 4.75 20.38
N GLU A 81 -0.74 5.99 20.83
CA GLU A 81 -1.96 6.65 21.34
C GLU A 81 -3.08 6.76 20.30
N HIS A 82 -2.75 7.03 19.04
CA HIS A 82 -3.72 7.36 18.00
C HIS A 82 -3.79 6.28 16.89
N LEU A 83 -3.43 5.03 17.20
CA LEU A 83 -3.43 3.95 16.22
C LEU A 83 -4.84 3.67 15.69
N GLN A 84 -5.05 3.85 14.40
CA GLN A 84 -6.32 3.64 13.70
C GLN A 84 -6.28 2.44 12.76
N THR A 85 -5.10 2.14 12.20
CA THR A 85 -4.96 1.09 11.19
C THR A 85 -3.69 0.27 11.40
N ILE A 86 -3.77 -1.00 11.05
CA ILE A 86 -2.60 -1.83 10.80
C ILE A 86 -2.69 -2.46 9.42
N SER A 87 -1.54 -2.57 8.75
CA SER A 87 -1.39 -3.28 7.48
C SER A 87 -0.38 -4.40 7.63
N ILE A 88 -0.66 -5.54 7.03
CA ILE A 88 0.22 -6.71 7.02
C ILE A 88 0.77 -6.89 5.61
N THR A 89 2.08 -6.95 5.50
CA THR A 89 2.81 -7.05 4.24
C THR A 89 3.99 -8.01 4.34
N GLY A 90 4.83 -8.01 3.32
CA GLY A 90 6.05 -8.78 3.22
C GLY A 90 6.27 -9.30 1.80
N GLY A 91 6.73 -10.53 1.65
CA GLY A 91 6.69 -11.25 0.40
C GLY A 91 5.23 -11.60 0.04
N GLU A 92 4.80 -12.83 0.37
CA GLU A 92 3.37 -13.19 0.40
C GLU A 92 2.98 -13.58 1.82
N PRO A 93 2.24 -12.76 2.56
CA PRO A 93 1.95 -13.00 3.97
C PRO A 93 1.31 -14.36 4.26
N ALA A 94 0.45 -14.84 3.37
CA ALA A 94 -0.22 -16.13 3.51
C ALA A 94 0.64 -17.33 3.04
N PHE A 95 1.90 -17.13 2.62
CA PHE A 95 2.73 -18.18 2.05
C PHE A 95 2.92 -19.39 2.97
N LEU A 96 3.17 -19.17 4.25
CA LEU A 96 3.23 -20.24 5.25
C LEU A 96 2.00 -20.25 6.15
N GLY A 97 1.28 -21.38 6.19
CA GLY A 97 0.12 -21.54 7.07
C GLY A 97 0.44 -21.25 8.55
N LYS A 98 1.64 -21.63 9.04
CA LYS A 98 2.08 -21.30 10.40
C LYS A 98 2.20 -19.79 10.66
N THR A 99 2.58 -18.98 9.66
CA THR A 99 2.62 -17.51 9.78
C THR A 99 1.20 -16.97 9.88
N VAL A 100 0.27 -17.52 9.09
CA VAL A 100 -1.16 -17.18 9.20
C VAL A 100 -1.68 -17.47 10.61
N ASP A 101 -1.48 -18.69 11.11
CA ASP A 101 -2.04 -19.16 12.37
C ASP A 101 -1.42 -18.48 13.60
N ASN A 102 -0.11 -18.28 13.60
CA ASN A 102 0.64 -17.87 14.79
C ASN A 102 0.99 -16.36 14.84
N VAL A 103 0.85 -15.65 13.72
CA VAL A 103 1.23 -14.22 13.63
C VAL A 103 0.07 -13.40 13.11
N ILE A 104 -0.42 -13.69 11.88
CA ILE A 104 -1.38 -12.83 11.21
C ILE A 104 -2.73 -12.83 11.94
N VAL A 105 -3.33 -14.00 12.17
CA VAL A 105 -4.62 -14.09 12.85
C VAL A 105 -4.57 -13.49 14.26
N PRO A 106 -3.54 -13.74 15.10
CA PRO A 106 -3.41 -13.04 16.38
C PRO A 106 -3.32 -11.51 16.28
N LEU A 107 -2.56 -10.97 15.31
CA LEU A 107 -2.47 -9.52 15.06
C LEU A 107 -3.81 -8.91 14.64
N LEU A 108 -4.49 -9.57 13.69
CA LEU A 108 -5.80 -9.11 13.23
C LEU A 108 -6.85 -9.14 14.36
N LYS A 109 -6.84 -10.19 15.17
CA LYS A 109 -7.72 -10.33 16.33
C LYS A 109 -7.45 -9.23 17.36
N TYR A 110 -6.19 -9.02 17.69
CA TYR A 110 -5.74 -7.93 18.58
C TYR A 110 -6.27 -6.58 18.11
N ALA A 111 -6.12 -6.27 16.82
CA ALA A 111 -6.60 -5.02 16.22
C ALA A 111 -8.13 -4.89 16.30
N LYS A 112 -8.85 -5.96 15.92
CA LYS A 112 -10.31 -5.99 15.96
C LYS A 112 -10.87 -5.72 17.35
N GLU A 113 -10.27 -6.32 18.39
CA GLU A 113 -10.68 -6.14 19.79
C GLU A 113 -10.50 -4.69 20.28
N ARG A 114 -9.60 -3.92 19.64
CA ARG A 114 -9.27 -2.51 19.97
C ARG A 114 -9.92 -1.49 19.04
N GLY A 115 -10.73 -1.94 18.09
CA GLY A 115 -11.34 -1.02 17.12
C GLY A 115 -10.36 -0.47 16.07
N ILE A 116 -9.24 -1.15 15.87
CA ILE A 116 -8.23 -0.80 14.86
C ILE A 116 -8.58 -1.49 13.56
N ARG A 117 -8.55 -0.77 12.44
CA ARG A 117 -8.80 -1.31 11.10
C ARG A 117 -7.62 -2.12 10.60
N THR A 118 -7.92 -3.13 9.80
CA THR A 118 -6.94 -4.11 9.36
C THR A 118 -6.91 -4.25 7.84
N GLN A 119 -5.71 -4.34 7.28
CA GLN A 119 -5.47 -4.62 5.87
C GLN A 119 -4.39 -5.70 5.74
N ILE A 120 -4.48 -6.53 4.71
CA ILE A 120 -3.40 -7.42 4.28
C ILE A 120 -3.11 -7.18 2.80
N ASN A 121 -1.83 -7.09 2.46
CA ASN A 121 -1.36 -6.99 1.07
C ASN A 121 -0.98 -8.40 0.59
N SER A 122 -1.58 -8.86 -0.50
CA SER A 122 -1.40 -10.24 -0.98
C SER A 122 -1.45 -10.34 -2.49
N ASN A 123 -0.79 -11.33 -3.07
CA ASN A 123 -0.97 -11.72 -4.46
C ASN A 123 -2.19 -12.63 -4.67
N LEU A 124 -2.81 -13.09 -3.60
CA LEU A 124 -4.04 -13.89 -3.54
C LEU A 124 -4.00 -15.22 -4.34
N THR A 125 -2.80 -15.76 -4.63
CA THR A 125 -2.61 -16.95 -5.47
C THR A 125 -2.57 -18.28 -4.72
N LEU A 126 -2.75 -18.27 -3.40
CA LEU A 126 -2.66 -19.46 -2.55
C LEU A 126 -4.04 -20.08 -2.31
N GLU A 127 -4.06 -21.21 -1.60
CA GLU A 127 -5.29 -21.91 -1.23
C GLU A 127 -6.24 -21.00 -0.43
N LEU A 128 -7.52 -20.94 -0.84
CA LEU A 128 -8.54 -20.09 -0.24
C LEU A 128 -8.64 -20.22 1.29
N GLY A 129 -8.56 -21.44 1.81
CA GLY A 129 -8.66 -21.70 3.24
C GLY A 129 -7.61 -20.99 4.11
N ARG A 130 -6.52 -20.48 3.54
CA ARG A 130 -5.54 -19.65 4.26
C ARG A 130 -6.09 -18.24 4.51
N TYR A 131 -6.81 -17.70 3.54
CA TYR A 131 -7.44 -16.39 3.61
C TYR A 131 -8.72 -16.39 4.45
N GLU A 132 -9.52 -17.45 4.34
CA GLU A 132 -10.76 -17.62 5.11
C GLU A 132 -10.55 -17.52 6.62
N LYS A 133 -9.41 -17.97 7.14
CA LYS A 133 -9.03 -17.84 8.56
C LYS A 133 -8.95 -16.38 9.04
N MET A 134 -8.65 -15.45 8.14
CA MET A 134 -8.47 -14.03 8.45
C MET A 134 -9.79 -13.25 8.38
N LEU A 135 -10.77 -13.72 7.60
CA LEU A 135 -12.02 -13.00 7.33
C LEU A 135 -12.74 -12.45 8.56
N PRO A 136 -12.84 -13.16 9.71
CA PRO A 136 -13.51 -12.63 10.89
C PRO A 136 -12.89 -11.35 11.46
N TYR A 137 -11.64 -11.09 11.13
CA TYR A 137 -10.82 -10.03 11.73
C TYR A 137 -10.26 -9.04 10.71
N LEU A 138 -10.41 -9.32 9.40
CA LEU A 138 -9.85 -8.52 8.32
C LEU A 138 -10.89 -7.55 7.77
N ASP A 139 -10.52 -6.27 7.61
CA ASP A 139 -11.38 -5.25 7.01
C ASP A 139 -11.12 -5.08 5.51
N VAL A 140 -9.86 -5.17 5.07
CA VAL A 140 -9.45 -4.97 3.67
C VAL A 140 -8.50 -6.07 3.21
N MET A 141 -8.89 -6.77 2.16
CA MET A 141 -7.99 -7.60 1.35
C MET A 141 -7.46 -6.71 0.21
N HIS A 142 -6.19 -6.31 0.31
CA HIS A 142 -5.52 -5.51 -0.71
C HIS A 142 -4.70 -6.42 -1.60
N ILE A 143 -5.02 -6.45 -2.90
CA ILE A 143 -4.39 -7.36 -3.85
C ILE A 143 -3.58 -6.61 -4.90
N SER A 144 -2.38 -7.11 -5.20
CA SER A 144 -1.57 -6.59 -6.31
C SER A 144 -2.05 -7.18 -7.63
N PHE A 145 -2.54 -6.33 -8.55
CA PHE A 145 -3.10 -6.77 -9.82
C PHE A 145 -2.62 -5.89 -10.99
N ASN A 146 -1.64 -6.40 -11.74
CA ASN A 146 -0.94 -5.68 -12.82
C ASN A 146 -1.01 -6.39 -14.17
N TYR A 147 -2.03 -7.20 -14.43
CA TYR A 147 -2.07 -8.18 -15.49
C TYR A 147 -3.35 -8.07 -16.28
N LEU A 148 -3.27 -8.15 -17.62
CA LEU A 148 -4.44 -8.23 -18.50
C LEU A 148 -4.90 -9.69 -18.73
N ASN A 149 -3.98 -10.64 -18.62
CA ASN A 149 -4.24 -12.06 -18.87
C ASN A 149 -3.15 -12.94 -18.24
N GLY A 150 -3.27 -14.27 -18.42
CA GLY A 150 -2.31 -15.24 -17.91
C GLY A 150 -0.90 -15.14 -18.51
N ASP A 151 -0.75 -14.66 -19.75
CA ASP A 151 0.57 -14.43 -20.35
C ASP A 151 1.27 -13.25 -19.64
N ASP A 152 0.59 -12.12 -19.46
CA ASP A 152 1.13 -10.99 -18.69
C ASP A 152 1.50 -11.44 -17.26
N PHE A 153 0.64 -12.23 -16.62
CA PHE A 153 0.90 -12.76 -15.28
C PHE A 153 2.15 -13.64 -15.25
N HIS A 154 2.33 -14.50 -16.25
CA HIS A 154 3.53 -15.33 -16.35
C HIS A 154 4.79 -14.50 -16.56
N GLU A 155 4.77 -13.57 -17.53
CA GLU A 155 5.93 -12.75 -17.86
C GLU A 155 6.36 -11.84 -16.71
N VAL A 156 5.39 -11.15 -16.08
CA VAL A 156 5.65 -10.15 -15.04
C VAL A 156 5.84 -10.80 -13.68
N GLY A 157 4.99 -11.76 -13.34
CA GLY A 157 4.96 -12.37 -12.01
C GLY A 157 6.16 -13.26 -11.69
N PHE A 158 6.87 -13.74 -12.71
CA PHE A 158 7.98 -14.68 -12.57
C PHE A 158 9.28 -14.21 -13.25
N ALA A 159 9.36 -12.94 -13.66
CA ALA A 159 10.49 -12.38 -14.40
C ALA A 159 11.84 -12.57 -13.68
N ASN A 160 11.86 -12.48 -12.36
CA ASN A 160 13.07 -12.62 -11.53
C ASN A 160 13.14 -13.99 -10.84
N SER A 161 12.43 -15.00 -11.35
CA SER A 161 12.53 -16.37 -10.83
C SER A 161 13.87 -16.99 -11.22
N GLY A 162 14.61 -17.55 -10.27
CA GLY A 162 15.89 -18.23 -10.54
C GLY A 162 15.73 -19.51 -11.36
N HIS A 163 14.50 -19.99 -11.57
CA HIS A 163 14.16 -21.16 -12.36
C HIS A 163 12.96 -20.87 -13.27
N PRO A 164 12.90 -21.47 -14.48
CA PRO A 164 11.75 -21.34 -15.35
C PRO A 164 10.46 -21.83 -14.69
N VAL A 165 9.43 -21.02 -14.74
CA VAL A 165 8.06 -21.39 -14.32
C VAL A 165 7.28 -21.71 -15.59
N SER A 166 6.57 -22.85 -15.64
CA SER A 166 5.79 -23.19 -16.82
C SER A 166 4.55 -22.28 -16.92
N LYS A 167 4.11 -22.03 -18.18
CA LYS A 167 2.90 -21.24 -18.43
C LYS A 167 1.68 -21.85 -17.75
N GLU A 168 1.55 -23.18 -17.74
CA GLU A 168 0.43 -23.87 -17.12
C GLU A 168 0.43 -23.67 -15.59
N ALA A 169 1.60 -23.61 -14.95
CA ALA A 169 1.70 -23.33 -13.52
C ALA A 169 1.31 -21.88 -13.23
N ALA A 170 1.81 -20.94 -14.02
CA ALA A 170 1.46 -19.53 -13.89
C ALA A 170 -0.05 -19.27 -14.11
N TYR A 171 -0.64 -19.88 -15.13
CA TYR A 171 -2.07 -19.75 -15.42
C TYR A 171 -2.93 -20.29 -14.30
N ARG A 172 -2.57 -21.44 -13.70
CA ARG A 172 -3.28 -21.95 -12.50
C ARG A 172 -3.26 -20.95 -11.34
N LEU A 173 -2.14 -20.27 -11.13
CA LEU A 173 -2.06 -19.26 -10.08
C LEU A 173 -2.87 -18.00 -10.43
N TYR A 174 -2.86 -17.58 -11.68
CA TYR A 174 -3.69 -16.48 -12.17
C TYR A 174 -5.18 -16.78 -11.98
N ASP A 175 -5.63 -17.96 -12.43
CA ASP A 175 -7.02 -18.41 -12.25
C ASP A 175 -7.38 -18.51 -10.76
N THR A 176 -6.46 -18.99 -9.92
CA THR A 176 -6.67 -19.08 -8.48
C THR A 176 -6.87 -17.68 -7.87
N MET A 177 -6.07 -16.70 -8.25
CA MET A 177 -6.21 -15.30 -7.80
C MET A 177 -7.59 -14.74 -8.18
N MET A 178 -8.00 -14.91 -9.44
CA MET A 178 -9.31 -14.46 -9.93
C MET A 178 -10.45 -15.10 -9.14
N LEU A 179 -10.43 -16.43 -8.98
CA LEU A 179 -11.45 -17.18 -8.26
C LEU A 179 -11.50 -16.86 -6.77
N ASN A 180 -10.35 -16.68 -6.13
CA ASN A 180 -10.27 -16.31 -4.72
C ASN A 180 -10.90 -14.92 -4.50
N SER A 181 -10.54 -13.95 -5.35
CA SER A 181 -11.11 -12.60 -5.26
C SER A 181 -12.63 -12.62 -5.41
N GLU A 182 -13.14 -13.33 -6.42
CA GLU A 182 -14.59 -13.46 -6.64
C GLU A 182 -15.31 -14.09 -5.43
N LYS A 183 -14.76 -15.18 -4.87
CA LYS A 183 -15.35 -15.87 -3.72
C LYS A 183 -15.35 -15.00 -2.48
N LEU A 184 -14.22 -14.41 -2.13
CA LEU A 184 -14.09 -13.53 -0.96
C LEU A 184 -15.00 -12.30 -1.08
N SER A 185 -15.12 -11.72 -2.28
CA SER A 185 -16.05 -10.61 -2.53
C SER A 185 -17.51 -11.03 -2.33
N LYS A 186 -17.91 -12.23 -2.77
CA LYS A 186 -19.26 -12.78 -2.55
C LYS A 186 -19.56 -13.03 -1.08
N GLU A 187 -18.56 -13.30 -0.27
CA GLU A 187 -18.66 -13.42 1.19
C GLU A 187 -18.68 -12.07 1.91
N GLY A 188 -18.62 -10.97 1.16
CA GLY A 188 -18.72 -9.61 1.69
C GLY A 188 -17.38 -8.95 2.05
N MET A 189 -16.23 -9.57 1.75
CA MET A 189 -14.92 -8.96 1.96
C MET A 189 -14.77 -7.71 1.11
N PHE A 190 -14.24 -6.63 1.70
CA PHE A 190 -13.82 -5.46 0.95
C PHE A 190 -12.49 -5.75 0.28
N ILE A 191 -12.51 -5.93 -1.04
CA ILE A 191 -11.31 -6.17 -1.83
C ILE A 191 -10.91 -4.88 -2.52
N SER A 192 -9.65 -4.47 -2.31
CA SER A 192 -8.98 -3.37 -3.02
C SER A 192 -7.94 -3.96 -3.94
N ALA A 193 -8.03 -3.69 -5.22
CA ALA A 193 -6.98 -4.09 -6.17
C ALA A 193 -6.07 -2.91 -6.49
N GLU A 194 -4.76 -3.14 -6.44
CA GLU A 194 -3.73 -2.16 -6.73
C GLU A 194 -3.09 -2.44 -8.09
N THR A 195 -3.02 -1.41 -8.93
CA THR A 195 -2.33 -1.45 -10.22
C THR A 195 -1.30 -0.34 -10.30
N MET A 196 -0.06 -0.69 -10.61
CA MET A 196 0.97 0.29 -10.92
C MET A 196 0.85 0.78 -12.36
N ILE A 197 0.93 2.10 -12.56
CA ILE A 197 1.11 2.70 -13.90
C ILE A 197 2.60 2.63 -14.22
N ASN A 198 2.95 1.79 -15.18
CA ASN A 198 4.32 1.63 -15.67
C ASN A 198 4.33 1.36 -17.19
N TYR A 199 5.50 1.13 -17.74
CA TYR A 199 5.69 0.88 -19.18
C TYR A 199 4.93 -0.37 -19.71
N ARG A 200 4.53 -1.31 -18.83
CA ARG A 200 3.75 -2.51 -19.20
C ARG A 200 2.25 -2.30 -19.10
N THR A 201 1.81 -1.47 -18.16
CA THR A 201 0.38 -1.37 -17.80
C THR A 201 -0.29 -0.12 -18.35
N HIS A 202 0.46 0.97 -18.64
CA HIS A 202 -0.12 2.26 -19.01
C HIS A 202 -1.08 2.23 -20.20
N GLU A 203 -0.87 1.33 -21.17
CA GLU A 203 -1.78 1.14 -22.32
C GLU A 203 -2.92 0.14 -22.07
N LYS A 204 -2.88 -0.60 -20.96
CA LYS A 204 -3.80 -1.71 -20.63
C LYS A 204 -4.72 -1.41 -19.43
N LEU A 205 -4.65 -0.23 -18.85
CA LEU A 205 -5.35 0.09 -17.60
C LEU A 205 -6.87 -0.07 -17.69
N ASP A 206 -7.48 0.19 -18.83
CA ASP A 206 -8.90 0.00 -19.10
C ASP A 206 -9.31 -1.47 -19.01
N GLY A 207 -8.55 -2.34 -19.67
CA GLY A 207 -8.75 -3.79 -19.60
C GLY A 207 -8.51 -4.35 -18.20
N ILE A 208 -7.45 -3.91 -17.52
CA ILE A 208 -7.14 -4.29 -16.13
C ILE A 208 -8.28 -3.83 -15.20
N HIS A 209 -8.77 -2.61 -15.34
CA HIS A 209 -9.90 -2.09 -14.56
C HIS A 209 -11.17 -2.96 -14.75
N THR A 210 -11.44 -3.37 -15.98
CA THR A 210 -12.58 -4.25 -16.29
C THR A 210 -12.45 -5.60 -15.58
N LEU A 211 -11.26 -6.21 -15.55
CA LEU A 211 -11.02 -7.46 -14.82
C LEU A 211 -11.16 -7.28 -13.30
N ILE A 212 -10.64 -6.20 -12.74
CA ILE A 212 -10.76 -5.86 -11.32
C ILE A 212 -12.24 -5.77 -10.92
N LYS A 213 -13.07 -5.15 -11.75
CA LYS A 213 -14.51 -5.13 -11.54
C LYS A 213 -15.12 -6.54 -11.59
N GLN A 214 -14.75 -7.35 -12.58
CA GLN A 214 -15.23 -8.73 -12.73
C GLN A 214 -14.87 -9.61 -11.52
N MET A 215 -13.71 -9.39 -10.91
CA MET A 215 -13.29 -10.05 -9.67
C MET A 215 -14.09 -9.63 -8.43
N GLY A 216 -15.00 -8.65 -8.56
CA GLY A 216 -15.84 -8.16 -7.46
C GLY A 216 -15.15 -7.17 -6.52
N CYS A 217 -14.00 -6.60 -6.93
CA CYS A 217 -13.30 -5.61 -6.13
C CYS A 217 -14.16 -4.36 -5.92
N LYS A 218 -14.04 -3.75 -4.75
CA LYS A 218 -14.77 -2.52 -4.36
C LYS A 218 -13.97 -1.26 -4.63
N ARG A 219 -12.64 -1.36 -4.65
CA ARG A 219 -11.72 -0.26 -4.91
C ARG A 219 -10.67 -0.70 -5.92
N HIS A 220 -10.37 0.18 -6.89
CA HIS A 220 -9.20 0.09 -7.75
C HIS A 220 -8.24 1.21 -7.34
N GLU A 221 -7.11 0.84 -6.77
CA GLU A 221 -6.03 1.75 -6.41
C GLU A 221 -4.99 1.79 -7.53
N VAL A 222 -4.59 2.99 -7.94
CA VAL A 222 -3.68 3.21 -9.07
C VAL A 222 -2.57 4.16 -8.63
N HIS A 223 -1.32 3.76 -8.79
CA HIS A 223 -0.16 4.59 -8.44
C HIS A 223 1.01 4.35 -9.41
N PRO A 224 2.03 5.23 -9.45
CA PRO A 224 3.23 5.01 -10.23
C PRO A 224 4.01 3.78 -9.73
N MET A 225 4.75 3.14 -10.62
CA MET A 225 5.72 2.12 -10.22
C MET A 225 6.82 2.74 -9.37
N TYR A 226 7.17 2.07 -8.29
CA TYR A 226 8.32 2.43 -7.47
C TYR A 226 9.59 1.79 -8.07
N ALA A 227 10.52 2.64 -8.56
CA ALA A 227 11.76 2.19 -9.19
C ALA A 227 12.81 1.80 -8.14
N SER A 228 12.53 0.78 -7.36
CA SER A 228 13.39 0.23 -6.31
C SER A 228 13.51 -1.28 -6.40
N ASN A 229 14.52 -1.86 -5.80
CA ASN A 229 14.78 -3.30 -5.78
C ASN A 229 14.74 -3.90 -7.20
N PHE A 230 13.89 -4.89 -7.48
CA PHE A 230 13.79 -5.49 -8.82
C PHE A 230 13.34 -4.50 -9.89
N ALA A 231 12.59 -3.48 -9.52
CA ALA A 231 12.14 -2.44 -10.44
C ALA A 231 13.18 -1.34 -10.70
N ALA A 232 14.32 -1.32 -9.99
CA ALA A 232 15.30 -0.22 -10.08
C ALA A 232 15.89 -0.02 -11.49
N SER A 233 15.97 -1.08 -12.29
CA SER A 233 16.49 -1.04 -13.67
C SER A 233 15.40 -0.91 -14.74
N LEU A 234 14.13 -0.91 -14.36
CA LEU A 234 13.02 -0.84 -15.32
C LEU A 234 12.82 0.59 -15.84
N PRO A 235 12.32 0.73 -17.07
CA PRO A 235 12.03 2.04 -17.62
C PRO A 235 11.00 2.81 -16.79
N VAL A 236 11.33 4.04 -16.41
CA VAL A 236 10.41 4.96 -15.75
C VAL A 236 9.49 5.57 -16.81
N LEU A 237 8.18 5.49 -16.58
CA LEU A 237 7.19 6.06 -17.49
C LEU A 237 7.25 7.59 -17.47
N SER A 238 7.14 8.22 -18.64
CA SER A 238 7.10 9.68 -18.72
C SER A 238 5.86 10.25 -18.04
N LEU A 239 5.95 11.47 -17.51
CA LEU A 239 4.79 12.17 -16.92
C LEU A 239 3.68 12.37 -17.94
N SER A 240 4.01 12.57 -19.23
CA SER A 240 3.04 12.72 -20.31
C SER A 240 2.24 11.43 -20.55
N ASP A 241 2.94 10.29 -20.61
CA ASP A 241 2.29 8.99 -20.85
C ASP A 241 1.45 8.58 -19.64
N MET A 242 1.93 8.87 -18.44
CA MET A 242 1.18 8.64 -17.21
C MET A 242 -0.12 9.46 -17.17
N LYS A 243 -0.05 10.78 -17.50
CA LYS A 243 -1.26 11.64 -17.61
C LYS A 243 -2.24 11.08 -18.64
N SER A 244 -1.73 10.70 -19.80
CA SER A 244 -2.56 10.12 -20.87
C SER A 244 -3.25 8.83 -20.44
N ALA A 245 -2.55 7.96 -19.73
CA ALA A 245 -3.11 6.71 -19.21
C ALA A 245 -4.21 6.98 -18.15
N ILE A 246 -3.97 7.93 -17.25
CA ILE A 246 -4.97 8.31 -16.24
C ILE A 246 -6.22 8.92 -16.89
N HIS A 247 -6.07 9.80 -17.87
CA HIS A 247 -7.21 10.37 -18.59
C HIS A 247 -8.05 9.31 -19.28
N ARG A 248 -7.41 8.37 -20.01
CA ARG A 248 -8.12 7.24 -20.65
C ARG A 248 -8.86 6.38 -19.65
N LEU A 249 -8.21 6.05 -18.53
CA LEU A 249 -8.86 5.27 -17.46
C LEU A 249 -10.08 5.98 -16.88
N LEU A 250 -10.00 7.29 -16.65
CA LEU A 250 -11.12 8.09 -16.16
C LEU A 250 -12.28 8.17 -17.18
N ASP A 251 -11.99 8.09 -18.49
CA ASP A 251 -13.00 8.11 -19.56
C ASP A 251 -13.82 6.80 -19.62
N VAL A 252 -13.23 5.67 -19.21
CA VAL A 252 -13.84 4.32 -19.36
C VAL A 252 -14.19 3.63 -18.06
N ARG A 253 -13.75 4.20 -16.91
CA ARG A 253 -13.97 3.58 -15.60
C ARG A 253 -15.45 3.37 -15.27
N ASP A 254 -15.72 2.41 -14.41
CA ASP A 254 -17.02 2.30 -13.77
C ASP A 254 -17.24 3.45 -12.78
N PRO A 255 -18.24 4.31 -12.97
CA PRO A 255 -18.49 5.44 -12.07
C PRO A 255 -18.91 5.01 -10.66
N ASP A 256 -19.43 3.81 -10.47
CA ASP A 256 -19.86 3.28 -9.18
C ASP A 256 -18.70 2.63 -8.38
N MET A 257 -17.56 2.33 -9.05
CA MET A 257 -16.38 1.81 -8.38
C MET A 257 -15.57 2.94 -7.75
N TRP A 258 -15.11 2.73 -6.50
CA TRP A 258 -14.16 3.64 -5.89
C TRP A 258 -12.80 3.53 -6.55
N MET A 259 -12.36 4.61 -7.20
CA MET A 259 -11.01 4.78 -7.71
C MET A 259 -10.18 5.55 -6.69
N LEU A 260 -8.99 5.03 -6.36
CA LEU A 260 -8.02 5.72 -5.52
C LEU A 260 -6.73 5.92 -6.32
N PHE A 261 -6.34 7.16 -6.53
CA PHE A 261 -5.06 7.48 -7.16
C PHE A 261 -4.07 7.86 -6.08
N GLY A 262 -3.09 6.97 -5.86
CA GLY A 262 -2.09 7.11 -4.81
C GLY A 262 -0.77 7.67 -5.34
N THR A 263 -0.14 8.53 -4.56
CA THR A 263 1.27 8.94 -4.73
C THR A 263 1.63 9.45 -6.12
N LEU A 264 0.65 10.06 -6.83
CA LEU A 264 0.89 10.59 -8.17
C LEU A 264 1.93 11.73 -8.16
N PRO A 265 2.78 11.85 -9.20
CA PRO A 265 3.74 12.93 -9.33
C PRO A 265 3.11 14.22 -9.89
N PHE A 266 1.85 14.49 -9.56
CA PHE A 266 1.11 15.67 -10.03
C PHE A 266 0.53 16.42 -8.84
N PHE A 267 0.67 17.76 -8.84
CA PHE A 267 0.27 18.60 -7.72
C PHE A 267 -0.47 19.84 -8.21
N ALA A 268 -1.55 20.23 -7.52
CA ALA A 268 -2.32 21.42 -7.85
C ALA A 268 -1.50 22.73 -7.74
N CYS A 269 -0.41 22.73 -6.97
CA CYS A 269 0.50 23.86 -6.83
C CYS A 269 1.58 23.91 -7.92
N ASN A 270 1.66 22.91 -8.82
CA ASN A 270 2.59 22.91 -9.94
C ASN A 270 2.22 24.05 -10.92
N SER A 271 3.22 24.69 -11.53
CA SER A 271 3.00 25.72 -12.55
C SER A 271 2.54 25.17 -13.91
N ASP A 272 2.68 23.86 -14.14
CA ASP A 272 2.20 23.17 -15.34
C ASP A 272 0.66 23.08 -15.31
N LYS A 273 0.02 23.74 -16.28
CA LYS A 273 -1.45 23.74 -16.37
C LYS A 273 -2.04 22.36 -16.59
N SER A 274 -1.36 21.49 -17.32
CA SER A 274 -1.87 20.13 -17.56
C SER A 274 -1.87 19.28 -16.30
N ASP A 275 -0.96 19.52 -15.35
CA ASP A 275 -0.99 18.88 -14.04
C ASP A 275 -2.17 19.39 -13.21
N GLN A 276 -2.41 20.72 -13.24
CA GLN A 276 -3.53 21.33 -12.54
C GLN A 276 -4.87 20.83 -13.06
N GLU A 277 -5.02 20.72 -14.38
CA GLU A 277 -6.21 20.19 -15.05
C GLU A 277 -6.46 18.74 -14.68
N LEU A 278 -5.43 17.89 -14.67
CA LEU A 278 -5.55 16.50 -14.23
C LEU A 278 -5.99 16.40 -12.77
N ILE A 279 -5.35 17.12 -11.87
CA ILE A 279 -5.70 17.10 -10.43
C ILE A 279 -7.11 17.65 -10.20
N TYR A 280 -7.50 18.70 -10.94
CA TYR A 280 -8.88 19.22 -10.90
C TYR A 280 -9.87 18.14 -11.34
N ARG A 281 -9.62 17.46 -12.48
CA ARG A 281 -10.44 16.37 -12.97
C ARG A 281 -10.57 15.25 -11.93
N LEU A 282 -9.44 14.74 -11.41
CA LEU A 282 -9.44 13.68 -10.40
C LEU A 282 -10.27 14.01 -9.16
N ARG A 283 -10.25 15.28 -8.71
CA ARG A 283 -10.99 15.74 -7.53
C ARG A 283 -12.48 16.01 -7.80
N SER A 284 -12.86 16.22 -9.04
CA SER A 284 -14.25 16.50 -9.44
C SER A 284 -15.04 15.26 -9.84
N GLU A 285 -14.37 14.17 -10.17
CA GLU A 285 -15.01 12.91 -10.56
C GLU A 285 -15.66 12.21 -9.35
N PRO A 286 -16.90 11.71 -9.48
CA PRO A 286 -17.55 10.96 -8.40
C PRO A 286 -16.80 9.67 -8.10
N ASN A 287 -16.76 9.29 -6.83
CA ASN A 287 -16.07 8.08 -6.35
C ASN A 287 -14.57 7.99 -6.72
N VAL A 288 -13.92 9.14 -6.94
CA VAL A 288 -12.46 9.24 -7.15
C VAL A 288 -11.84 9.96 -5.96
N THR A 289 -10.75 9.40 -5.44
CA THR A 289 -9.93 10.03 -4.40
C THR A 289 -8.48 10.11 -4.86
N VAL A 290 -7.79 11.15 -4.42
CA VAL A 290 -6.35 11.31 -4.59
C VAL A 290 -5.72 11.27 -3.22
N ARG A 291 -4.87 10.27 -2.99
CA ARG A 291 -4.13 10.08 -1.75
C ARG A 291 -2.65 10.22 -2.02
N ASN A 292 -2.04 11.27 -1.50
CA ASN A 292 -0.59 11.30 -1.41
C ASN A 292 -0.19 10.56 -0.13
N ASP A 293 0.74 9.65 -0.24
CA ASP A 293 1.28 8.88 0.87
C ASP A 293 2.79 9.16 0.98
N PRO A 294 3.18 10.34 1.47
CA PRO A 294 4.57 10.65 1.68
C PRO A 294 5.09 9.89 2.90
N ASP A 295 6.37 9.57 2.84
CA ASP A 295 7.04 8.75 3.82
C ASP A 295 6.89 9.29 5.24
N GLY A 296 6.39 8.46 6.14
CA GLY A 296 6.27 8.78 7.55
C GLY A 296 5.34 9.94 7.90
N ARG A 297 4.28 10.22 7.11
CA ARG A 297 3.29 11.26 7.48
C ARG A 297 2.34 10.82 8.58
N ASN A 298 1.90 9.58 8.55
CA ASN A 298 1.04 8.99 9.57
C ASN A 298 1.34 7.51 9.79
N ARG A 299 2.31 6.95 9.05
CA ARG A 299 2.64 5.53 9.02
C ARG A 299 4.12 5.30 9.25
N VAL A 300 4.43 4.17 9.90
CA VAL A 300 5.75 3.55 9.93
C VAL A 300 5.63 2.09 9.52
N ASN A 301 6.71 1.55 8.98
CA ASN A 301 6.85 0.15 8.58
C ASN A 301 7.77 -0.57 9.56
N VAL A 302 7.36 -1.75 10.03
CA VAL A 302 8.10 -2.53 11.02
C VAL A 302 8.46 -3.90 10.45
N ASN A 303 9.74 -4.22 10.43
CA ASN A 303 10.22 -5.56 10.08
C ASN A 303 10.17 -6.46 11.32
N LEU A 304 9.30 -7.47 11.35
CA LEU A 304 9.14 -8.34 12.53
C LEU A 304 10.31 -9.33 12.74
N PHE A 305 11.28 -9.40 11.84
CA PHE A 305 12.47 -10.24 12.01
C PHE A 305 13.59 -9.48 12.71
N SER A 306 13.92 -8.29 12.24
CA SER A 306 14.98 -7.46 12.81
C SER A 306 14.48 -6.54 13.94
N GLY A 307 13.21 -6.14 13.89
CA GLY A 307 12.62 -5.10 14.73
C GLY A 307 12.84 -3.69 14.22
N ASP A 308 13.48 -3.55 13.07
CA ASP A 308 13.77 -2.26 12.47
C ASP A 308 12.49 -1.53 12.04
N VAL A 309 12.51 -0.22 12.19
CA VAL A 309 11.40 0.68 11.84
C VAL A 309 11.84 1.61 10.73
N TYR A 310 11.05 1.63 9.65
CA TYR A 310 11.28 2.44 8.47
C TYR A 310 10.10 3.40 8.25
N VAL A 311 10.34 4.49 7.55
CA VAL A 311 9.26 5.39 7.08
C VAL A 311 8.77 5.00 5.68
N THR A 312 9.57 4.22 4.96
CA THR A 312 9.24 3.63 3.67
C THR A 312 10.05 2.35 3.45
N ASP A 313 9.48 1.37 2.76
CA ASP A 313 10.19 0.15 2.31
C ASP A 313 10.79 0.33 0.89
N PHE A 314 10.53 1.46 0.23
CA PHE A 314 10.83 1.63 -1.19
C PHE A 314 12.09 2.45 -1.45
N ALA A 315 12.58 3.22 -0.48
CA ALA A 315 13.81 3.97 -0.61
C ALA A 315 14.95 3.27 0.15
N ASP A 316 16.16 3.37 -0.40
CA ASP A 316 17.37 2.88 0.28
C ASP A 316 17.79 3.86 1.38
N ILE A 317 17.06 3.82 2.49
CA ILE A 317 17.35 4.61 3.69
C ILE A 317 17.50 3.68 4.90
N PRO A 318 18.39 4.01 5.83
CA PRO A 318 18.58 3.21 7.04
C PRO A 318 17.31 3.27 7.92
N PRO A 319 17.11 2.27 8.80
CA PRO A 319 16.02 2.30 9.78
C PRO A 319 16.20 3.49 10.73
N PHE A 320 15.08 4.07 11.15
CA PHE A 320 15.06 5.21 12.08
C PHE A 320 15.07 4.79 13.56
N GLY A 321 14.83 3.53 13.83
CA GLY A 321 14.82 2.97 15.16
C GLY A 321 14.55 1.48 15.15
N ASN A 322 14.44 0.90 16.36
CA ASN A 322 14.17 -0.52 16.53
C ASN A 322 13.18 -0.74 17.67
N ILE A 323 12.15 -1.56 17.44
CA ILE A 323 11.08 -1.84 18.41
C ILE A 323 11.56 -2.61 19.65
N LYS A 324 12.74 -3.20 19.65
CA LYS A 324 13.30 -3.87 20.82
C LYS A 324 13.59 -2.87 21.95
N ASP A 325 14.06 -1.69 21.58
CA ASP A 325 14.59 -0.69 22.52
C ASP A 325 13.78 0.59 22.58
N GLN A 326 12.98 0.91 21.55
CA GLN A 326 12.29 2.19 21.40
C GLN A 326 10.79 2.01 21.18
N ARG A 327 10.03 3.03 21.52
CA ARG A 327 8.59 3.14 21.22
C ARG A 327 8.38 3.61 19.78
N LEU A 328 7.28 3.18 19.16
CA LEU A 328 6.96 3.58 17.78
C LEU A 328 6.65 5.08 17.65
N ASP A 329 5.99 5.66 18.62
CA ASP A 329 5.69 7.09 18.64
C ASP A 329 6.97 7.94 18.77
N GLU A 330 7.93 7.53 19.58
CA GLU A 330 9.24 8.20 19.71
C GLU A 330 10.02 8.18 18.39
N ILE A 331 10.04 7.03 17.70
CA ILE A 331 10.69 6.88 16.39
C ILE A 331 10.00 7.78 15.35
N PHE A 332 8.65 7.79 15.34
CA PHE A 332 7.87 8.63 14.44
C PHE A 332 8.11 10.12 14.71
N ASP A 333 8.12 10.54 15.97
CA ASP A 333 8.36 11.93 16.36
C ASP A 333 9.76 12.40 15.95
N ALA A 334 10.78 11.55 16.09
CA ALA A 334 12.15 11.86 15.63
C ALA A 334 12.22 12.09 14.13
N TRP A 335 11.45 11.34 13.33
CA TRP A 335 11.31 11.57 11.90
C TRP A 335 10.55 12.86 11.60
N SER A 336 9.38 13.05 12.21
CA SER A 336 8.43 14.10 11.84
C SER A 336 8.88 15.49 12.26
N THR A 337 9.68 15.63 13.35
CA THR A 337 10.02 16.91 13.95
C THR A 337 11.36 17.50 13.50
N GLY A 338 12.22 16.78 12.81
CA GLY A 338 13.51 17.38 12.50
C GLY A 338 14.43 16.59 11.57
N HIS A 339 14.01 15.47 11.04
CA HIS A 339 14.89 14.71 10.17
C HIS A 339 15.17 15.47 8.85
N PRO A 340 16.43 15.65 8.42
CA PRO A 340 16.76 16.42 7.21
C PRO A 340 16.05 15.93 5.95
N LEU A 341 15.91 14.61 5.74
CA LEU A 341 15.19 14.05 4.59
C LEU A 341 13.70 14.43 4.62
N ASN A 342 13.06 14.41 5.78
CA ASN A 342 11.67 14.85 5.91
C ASN A 342 11.51 16.31 5.50
N GLN A 343 12.45 17.19 5.87
CA GLN A 343 12.41 18.61 5.53
C GLN A 343 12.66 18.88 4.05
N THR A 344 13.46 18.06 3.36
CA THR A 344 13.81 18.28 1.96
C THR A 344 12.79 17.79 0.96
N VAL A 345 12.08 16.70 1.27
CA VAL A 345 11.15 16.06 0.32
C VAL A 345 9.68 16.29 0.66
N ASN A 346 9.35 16.49 1.93
CA ASN A 346 7.98 16.73 2.34
C ASN A 346 7.61 18.21 2.20
N CYS A 347 6.55 18.48 1.44
CA CYS A 347 5.99 19.82 1.35
C CYS A 347 5.32 20.19 2.67
N HIS A 348 5.83 21.22 3.33
CA HIS A 348 5.27 21.78 4.57
C HIS A 348 4.29 22.94 4.32
N CYS A 349 3.56 22.91 3.21
CA CYS A 349 2.54 23.92 2.93
C CYS A 349 1.26 23.64 3.74
N ASP A 350 0.51 24.70 4.07
CA ASP A 350 -0.76 24.66 4.82
C ASP A 350 -1.94 24.07 4.02
N ALA A 351 -1.68 23.43 2.89
CA ALA A 351 -2.72 22.84 2.07
C ALA A 351 -3.27 21.57 2.73
N ALA A 352 -4.47 21.65 3.28
CA ALA A 352 -5.16 20.57 3.98
C ALA A 352 -5.53 19.35 3.12
N SER A 353 -5.20 19.34 1.83
CA SER A 353 -5.58 18.29 0.87
C SER A 353 -4.38 17.69 0.11
N CYS A 354 -3.15 17.98 0.55
CA CYS A 354 -1.95 17.50 -0.13
C CYS A 354 -0.81 17.38 0.89
N CYS A 355 -0.12 16.23 0.87
CA CYS A 355 1.05 15.99 1.71
C CYS A 355 2.40 16.14 0.96
N GLY A 356 2.38 16.42 -0.33
CA GLY A 356 3.58 16.48 -1.17
C GLY A 356 4.01 15.13 -1.74
N PRO A 357 5.17 15.06 -2.42
CA PRO A 357 5.73 13.83 -2.94
C PRO A 357 6.33 12.95 -1.83
N ASN A 358 6.42 11.65 -2.08
CA ASN A 358 7.29 10.78 -1.31
C ASN A 358 8.73 10.81 -1.86
N LEU A 359 9.66 10.17 -1.15
CA LEU A 359 11.09 10.15 -1.50
C LEU A 359 11.33 9.61 -2.92
N LEU A 360 10.68 8.52 -3.30
CA LEU A 360 10.85 7.92 -4.62
C LEU A 360 10.28 8.79 -5.74
N VAL A 361 9.08 9.32 -5.58
CA VAL A 361 8.50 10.24 -6.57
C VAL A 361 9.36 11.48 -6.72
N ALA A 362 9.92 11.99 -5.63
CA ALA A 362 10.84 13.13 -5.66
C ALA A 362 12.13 12.79 -6.43
N ASP A 363 12.73 11.62 -6.19
CA ASP A 363 13.94 11.18 -6.89
C ASP A 363 13.68 10.85 -8.37
N MET A 364 12.58 10.20 -8.68
CA MET A 364 12.27 9.77 -10.04
C MET A 364 11.90 10.93 -10.98
N TYR A 365 11.12 11.89 -10.51
CA TYR A 365 10.50 12.91 -11.35
C TYR A 365 10.94 14.35 -11.07
N TYR A 366 11.51 14.59 -9.88
CA TYR A 366 11.86 15.94 -9.41
C TYR A 366 13.30 16.08 -8.94
N LYS A 367 14.18 15.16 -9.30
CA LYS A 367 15.58 15.21 -8.89
C LYS A 367 16.25 16.49 -9.41
N GLY A 368 16.70 17.32 -8.47
CA GLY A 368 17.32 18.60 -8.79
C GLY A 368 16.41 19.67 -9.39
N ILE A 369 15.08 19.46 -9.34
CA ILE A 369 14.10 20.45 -9.78
C ILE A 369 13.07 20.72 -8.68
N ASP A 370 12.59 21.95 -8.64
CA ASP A 370 11.46 22.33 -7.78
C ASP A 370 10.17 21.78 -8.38
N PHE A 371 9.43 20.95 -7.63
CA PHE A 371 8.20 20.32 -8.13
C PHE A 371 7.05 21.31 -8.34
N LYS A 372 7.09 22.52 -7.74
CA LYS A 372 6.09 23.57 -7.97
C LYS A 372 6.32 24.32 -9.27
N THR A 373 7.58 24.67 -9.54
CA THR A 373 7.94 25.50 -10.70
C THR A 373 8.48 24.68 -11.86
N ARG A 374 8.88 23.44 -11.64
CA ARG A 374 9.60 22.56 -12.58
C ARG A 374 10.89 23.16 -13.13
N LYS A 375 11.49 24.08 -12.40
CA LYS A 375 12.78 24.67 -12.74
C LYS A 375 13.89 24.02 -11.92
N ALA A 376 15.10 24.03 -12.48
CA ALA A 376 16.27 23.57 -11.72
C ALA A 376 16.42 24.38 -10.42
N ILE A 377 16.73 23.69 -9.34
CA ILE A 377 17.05 24.31 -8.07
C ILE A 377 18.42 24.99 -8.26
N THR A 378 18.46 26.32 -8.28
CA THR A 378 19.70 27.11 -8.26
C THR A 378 20.10 27.26 -6.80
N ASN A 379 21.25 26.66 -6.45
CA ASN A 379 21.89 26.87 -5.14
C ASN A 379 22.32 28.30 -4.95
#